data_18e968a0f950e4448f413934c7bd0deb
#
_entry.id   18e968a0f950e4448f413934c7bd0deb
#
_cell.length_a   1.000
_cell.length_b   1.000
_cell.length_c   1.000
_cell.angle_alpha   90.00
_cell.angle_beta   90.00
_cell.angle_gamma   90.00
#
_symmetry.space_group_name_H-M   'P 1'
#
loop_
_entity.id
_entity.type
_entity.pdbx_description
1 polymer ?
#
loop_
_entity_poly.entity_id
_entity_poly.type
_entity_poly.pdbx_seq_one_letter_code
_entity_poly.pdbx_strand_id
1 'polypeptide(L)'
;MHDVNFTIPQNTTTAIVGPSGSGKSTLCSLIARFYDVDAGKITLGETDIREFTCDSLLKNISMVFQNVYLFRDTIRNNIKFGSPDASEEQMIAAAKEARCHDFIMALPDGYDTVIGEGGSSLSGGEKQRISIARAMLKDAPIVILDEATASIDPENEHLIQEAISALTHGKTIITIAHR
;
A
#
# COMPACT_ATOMS: atom_id res chain seq x y z
N MET A 1 20.43 -11.60 3.82
CA MET A 1 19.68 -12.81 3.37
C MET A 1 20.57 -13.58 2.41
N HIS A 2 20.59 -14.90 2.51
CA HIS A 2 21.39 -15.76 1.64
C HIS A 2 20.49 -16.87 1.07
N ASP A 3 20.70 -17.21 -0.20
CA ASP A 3 20.05 -18.35 -0.89
C ASP A 3 18.51 -18.35 -0.83
N VAL A 4 17.89 -17.18 -0.97
CA VAL A 4 16.44 -17.05 -1.01
C VAL A 4 15.95 -17.30 -2.43
N ASN A 5 15.19 -18.39 -2.63
CA ASN A 5 14.64 -18.78 -3.93
C ASN A 5 13.15 -19.12 -3.77
N PHE A 6 12.27 -18.41 -4.45
CA PHE A 6 10.84 -18.72 -4.51
C PHE A 6 10.19 -18.04 -5.70
N THR A 7 8.98 -18.48 -6.03
CA THR A 7 8.13 -17.88 -7.07
C THR A 7 6.78 -17.56 -6.49
N ILE A 8 6.27 -16.39 -6.82
CA ILE A 8 4.90 -15.95 -6.48
C ILE A 8 4.06 -16.04 -7.75
N PRO A 9 3.10 -16.98 -7.84
CA PRO A 9 2.22 -17.08 -8.99
C PRO A 9 1.31 -15.85 -9.10
N GLN A 10 0.95 -15.47 -10.33
CA GLN A 10 0.02 -14.39 -10.58
C GLN A 10 -1.35 -14.67 -9.94
N ASN A 11 -2.00 -13.63 -9.45
CA ASN A 11 -3.33 -13.67 -8.80
C ASN A 11 -3.39 -14.61 -7.59
N THR A 12 -2.29 -14.76 -6.87
CA THR A 12 -2.23 -15.51 -5.61
C THR A 12 -1.88 -14.60 -4.44
N THR A 13 -2.22 -15.06 -3.24
CA THR A 13 -1.78 -14.43 -1.99
C THR A 13 -0.64 -15.23 -1.37
N THR A 14 0.49 -14.58 -1.16
CA THR A 14 1.68 -15.17 -0.53
C THR A 14 1.96 -14.45 0.77
N ALA A 15 1.98 -15.17 1.89
CA ALA A 15 2.33 -14.63 3.20
C ALA A 15 3.81 -14.91 3.52
N ILE A 16 4.55 -13.86 3.86
CA ILE A 16 5.91 -13.92 4.37
C ILE A 16 5.83 -13.88 5.90
N VAL A 17 6.17 -14.98 6.54
CA VAL A 17 6.10 -15.15 8.00
C VAL A 17 7.48 -15.36 8.60
N GLY A 18 7.67 -14.91 9.83
CA GLY A 18 8.93 -15.09 10.55
C GLY A 18 9.05 -14.16 11.75
N PRO A 19 10.02 -14.37 12.63
CA PRO A 19 10.25 -13.51 13.79
C PRO A 19 10.65 -12.09 13.38
N SER A 20 10.52 -11.15 14.32
CA SER A 20 11.01 -9.77 14.11
C SER A 20 12.52 -9.81 13.77
N GLY A 21 12.94 -8.95 12.84
CA GLY A 21 14.33 -8.90 12.37
C GLY A 21 14.74 -9.98 11.38
N SER A 22 13.85 -10.90 10.96
CA SER A 22 14.20 -11.96 9.98
C SER A 22 14.36 -11.48 8.53
N GLY A 23 14.18 -10.18 8.27
CA GLY A 23 14.38 -9.60 6.93
C GLY A 23 13.12 -9.53 6.05
N LYS A 24 11.91 -9.75 6.60
CA LYS A 24 10.65 -9.70 5.82
C LYS A 24 10.44 -8.39 5.08
N SER A 25 10.51 -7.26 5.79
CA SER A 25 10.35 -5.92 5.18
C SER A 25 11.52 -5.59 4.23
N THR A 26 12.73 -6.10 4.51
CA THR A 26 13.87 -5.99 3.58
C THR A 26 13.57 -6.71 2.27
N LEU A 27 12.98 -7.91 2.33
CA LEU A 27 12.60 -8.65 1.13
C LEU A 27 11.57 -7.89 0.29
N CYS A 28 10.55 -7.29 0.92
CA CYS A 28 9.58 -6.43 0.22
C CYS A 28 10.24 -5.19 -0.40
N SER A 29 11.21 -4.59 0.31
CA SER A 29 11.98 -3.45 -0.22
C SER A 29 12.85 -3.83 -1.43
N LEU A 30 13.40 -5.05 -1.46
CA LEU A 30 14.14 -5.58 -2.62
C LEU A 30 13.19 -5.88 -3.80
N ILE A 31 11.99 -6.43 -3.54
CA ILE A 31 10.97 -6.67 -4.58
C ILE A 31 10.52 -5.34 -5.21
N ALA A 32 10.33 -4.30 -4.40
CA ALA A 32 9.99 -2.95 -4.88
C ALA A 32 11.21 -2.18 -5.46
N ARG A 33 12.40 -2.80 -5.42
CA ARG A 33 13.66 -2.21 -5.87
C ARG A 33 14.00 -0.87 -5.20
N PHE A 34 13.75 -0.75 -3.90
CA PHE A 34 14.32 0.34 -3.11
C PHE A 34 15.83 0.17 -2.92
N TYR A 35 16.29 -1.07 -3.06
CA TYR A 35 17.70 -1.47 -3.11
C TYR A 35 17.88 -2.58 -4.15
N ASP A 36 19.01 -2.63 -4.83
CA ASP A 36 19.37 -3.75 -5.69
C ASP A 36 19.96 -4.90 -4.87
N VAL A 37 19.80 -6.12 -5.37
CA VAL A 37 20.39 -7.32 -4.74
C VAL A 37 21.89 -7.38 -5.02
N ASP A 38 22.70 -7.80 -4.02
CA ASP A 38 24.15 -7.97 -4.17
C ASP A 38 24.49 -9.16 -5.10
N ALA A 39 23.68 -10.21 -5.08
CA ALA A 39 23.82 -11.40 -5.91
C ALA A 39 22.46 -11.99 -6.26
N GLY A 40 22.40 -12.73 -7.36
CA GLY A 40 21.15 -13.28 -7.88
C GLY A 40 20.34 -12.25 -8.66
N LYS A 41 19.04 -12.50 -8.77
CA LYS A 41 18.10 -11.63 -9.46
C LYS A 41 16.67 -11.76 -8.92
N ILE A 42 15.91 -10.71 -9.07
CA ILE A 42 14.44 -10.70 -8.88
C ILE A 42 13.84 -10.44 -10.24
N THR A 43 12.83 -11.20 -10.63
CA THR A 43 12.15 -11.02 -11.92
C THR A 43 10.66 -10.69 -11.72
N LEU A 44 10.14 -9.85 -12.61
CA LEU A 44 8.72 -9.65 -12.81
C LEU A 44 8.35 -10.26 -14.16
N GLY A 45 7.59 -11.35 -14.13
CA GLY A 45 7.50 -12.25 -15.26
C GLY A 45 8.88 -12.85 -15.56
N GLU A 46 9.34 -12.76 -16.81
CA GLU A 46 10.65 -13.25 -17.25
C GLU A 46 11.76 -12.17 -17.19
N THR A 47 11.40 -10.91 -16.93
CA THR A 47 12.31 -9.76 -16.99
C THR A 47 12.91 -9.45 -15.61
N ASP A 48 14.22 -9.29 -15.54
CA ASP A 48 14.89 -8.83 -14.32
C ASP A 48 14.42 -7.41 -13.95
N ILE A 49 14.08 -7.19 -12.67
CA ILE A 49 13.55 -5.88 -12.23
C ILE A 49 14.56 -4.74 -12.47
N ARG A 50 15.85 -5.04 -12.62
CA ARG A 50 16.90 -4.05 -12.94
C ARG A 50 16.83 -3.51 -14.37
N GLU A 51 16.14 -4.22 -15.27
CA GLU A 51 15.92 -3.79 -16.65
C GLU A 51 14.76 -2.78 -16.78
N PHE A 52 13.91 -2.69 -15.76
CA PHE A 52 12.86 -1.66 -15.71
C PHE A 52 13.44 -0.31 -15.28
N THR A 53 12.83 0.80 -15.73
CA THR A 53 12.98 2.07 -15.03
C THR A 53 12.24 1.98 -13.68
N CYS A 54 12.68 2.76 -12.67
CA CYS A 54 11.99 2.75 -11.37
C CYS A 54 10.49 3.07 -11.53
N ASP A 55 10.14 4.05 -12.36
CA ASP A 55 8.74 4.43 -12.60
C ASP A 55 7.94 3.29 -13.25
N SER A 56 8.51 2.58 -14.23
CA SER A 56 7.82 1.49 -14.91
C SER A 56 7.63 0.28 -13.99
N LEU A 57 8.59 -0.03 -13.13
CA LEU A 57 8.46 -1.08 -12.13
C LEU A 57 7.41 -0.70 -11.09
N LEU A 58 7.51 0.50 -10.50
CA LEU A 58 6.63 0.94 -9.46
C LEU A 58 5.18 1.15 -9.93
N LYS A 59 4.92 1.36 -11.23
CA LYS A 59 3.56 1.32 -11.77
C LYS A 59 2.87 -0.03 -11.56
N ASN A 60 3.62 -1.12 -11.46
CA ASN A 60 3.09 -2.46 -11.25
C ASN A 60 2.95 -2.86 -9.78
N ILE A 61 3.42 -2.04 -8.84
CA ILE A 61 3.47 -2.38 -7.41
C ILE A 61 2.80 -1.28 -6.60
N SER A 62 1.77 -1.62 -5.84
CA SER A 62 1.23 -0.79 -4.75
C SER A 62 1.74 -1.31 -3.41
N MET A 63 2.02 -0.40 -2.48
CA MET A 63 2.47 -0.75 -1.12
C MET A 63 1.59 -0.09 -0.08
N VAL A 64 1.16 -0.86 0.90
CA VAL A 64 0.48 -0.38 2.10
C VAL A 64 1.36 -0.73 3.28
N PHE A 65 1.94 0.29 3.90
CA PHE A 65 2.89 0.13 5.01
C PHE A 65 2.17 0.12 6.35
N GLN A 66 2.78 -0.53 7.35
CA GLN A 66 2.37 -0.46 8.75
C GLN A 66 2.39 0.99 9.26
N ASN A 67 3.48 1.69 9.02
CA ASN A 67 3.64 3.09 9.37
C ASN A 67 3.28 3.97 8.17
N VAL A 68 2.03 4.43 8.15
CA VAL A 68 1.53 5.28 7.08
C VAL A 68 2.16 6.66 7.17
N TYR A 69 2.77 7.09 6.07
CA TYR A 69 3.21 8.47 5.89
C TYR A 69 2.24 9.22 4.96
N LEU A 70 1.70 10.33 5.47
CA LEU A 70 0.91 11.28 4.71
C LEU A 70 1.68 12.60 4.60
N PHE A 71 1.65 13.20 3.43
CA PHE A 71 2.30 14.49 3.17
C PHE A 71 1.49 15.63 3.81
N ARG A 72 2.20 16.70 4.17
CA ARG A 72 1.57 17.97 4.57
C ARG A 72 0.92 18.62 3.35
N ASP A 73 -0.31 18.20 3.07
CA ASP A 73 -1.10 18.60 1.91
C ASP A 73 -2.59 18.28 2.19
N THR A 74 -3.47 18.56 1.24
CA THR A 74 -4.86 18.16 1.33
C THR A 74 -5.03 16.63 1.33
N ILE A 75 -6.14 16.14 1.86
CA ILE A 75 -6.51 14.71 1.77
C ILE A 75 -6.63 14.30 0.30
N ARG A 76 -7.23 15.15 -0.53
CA ARG A 76 -7.31 14.98 -1.99
C ARG A 76 -5.94 14.65 -2.60
N ASN A 77 -4.96 15.51 -2.38
CA ASN A 77 -3.61 15.34 -2.95
C ASN A 77 -2.91 14.10 -2.38
N ASN A 78 -3.14 13.78 -1.12
CA ASN A 78 -2.62 12.55 -0.52
C ASN A 78 -3.17 11.28 -1.18
N ILE A 79 -4.45 11.23 -1.54
CA ILE A 79 -5.03 10.10 -2.27
C ILE A 79 -4.54 10.10 -3.72
N LYS A 80 -4.60 11.24 -4.41
CA LYS A 80 -4.17 11.39 -5.81
C LYS A 80 -2.67 11.18 -6.02
N PHE A 81 -1.87 11.16 -4.95
CA PHE A 81 -0.45 10.78 -5.06
C PHE A 81 -0.24 9.39 -5.69
N GLY A 82 -1.20 8.48 -5.56
CA GLY A 82 -1.19 7.16 -6.23
C GLY A 82 -1.34 7.24 -7.74
N SER A 83 -2.12 8.23 -8.24
CA SER A 83 -2.39 8.49 -9.65
C SER A 83 -2.76 9.96 -9.84
N PRO A 84 -1.79 10.86 -10.09
CA PRO A 84 -2.02 12.31 -10.14
C PRO A 84 -3.04 12.75 -11.19
N ASP A 85 -3.13 12.02 -12.31
CA ASP A 85 -4.02 12.33 -13.44
C ASP A 85 -5.43 11.76 -13.28
N ALA A 86 -5.71 11.04 -12.17
CA ALA A 86 -7.03 10.46 -11.93
C ALA A 86 -8.09 11.55 -11.80
N SER A 87 -9.31 11.27 -12.30
CA SER A 87 -10.44 12.17 -12.17
C SER A 87 -10.91 12.29 -10.70
N GLU A 88 -11.73 13.28 -10.44
CA GLU A 88 -12.35 13.45 -9.11
C GLU A 88 -13.25 12.27 -8.76
N GLU A 89 -14.02 11.79 -9.74
CA GLU A 89 -14.93 10.63 -9.58
C GLU A 89 -14.16 9.37 -9.24
N GLN A 90 -13.00 9.14 -9.89
CA GLN A 90 -12.14 7.99 -9.62
C GLN A 90 -11.56 8.07 -8.20
N MET A 91 -11.12 9.25 -7.78
CA MET A 91 -10.58 9.48 -6.44
C MET A 91 -11.65 9.24 -5.36
N ILE A 92 -12.88 9.77 -5.57
CA ILE A 92 -14.00 9.56 -4.65
C ILE A 92 -14.42 8.07 -4.61
N ALA A 93 -14.44 7.38 -5.76
CA ALA A 93 -14.72 5.95 -5.80
C ALA A 93 -13.71 5.15 -4.97
N ALA A 94 -12.40 5.39 -5.16
CA ALA A 94 -11.35 4.77 -4.37
C ALA A 94 -11.48 5.08 -2.87
N ALA A 95 -11.86 6.30 -2.50
CA ALA A 95 -12.08 6.68 -1.11
C ALA A 95 -13.29 5.98 -0.47
N LYS A 96 -14.35 5.75 -1.24
CA LYS A 96 -15.52 4.99 -0.79
C LYS A 96 -15.19 3.51 -0.56
N GLU A 97 -14.51 2.88 -1.50
CA GLU A 97 -14.07 1.49 -1.37
C GLU A 97 -13.08 1.31 -0.20
N ALA A 98 -12.21 2.29 0.02
CA ALA A 98 -11.29 2.32 1.16
C ALA A 98 -11.93 2.70 2.50
N ARG A 99 -13.26 2.87 2.55
CA ARG A 99 -14.01 3.26 3.77
C ARG A 99 -13.53 4.56 4.40
N CYS A 100 -13.00 5.50 3.60
CA CYS A 100 -12.55 6.78 4.12
C CYS A 100 -13.41 7.98 3.69
N HIS A 101 -14.33 7.83 2.72
CA HIS A 101 -15.19 8.90 2.22
C HIS A 101 -16.00 9.58 3.33
N ASP A 102 -16.67 8.78 4.17
CA ASP A 102 -17.64 9.32 5.14
C ASP A 102 -16.96 10.17 6.21
N PHE A 103 -15.83 9.72 6.78
CA PHE A 103 -15.09 10.51 7.74
C PHE A 103 -14.49 11.78 7.10
N ILE A 104 -14.03 11.69 5.83
CA ILE A 104 -13.50 12.86 5.10
C ILE A 104 -14.61 13.90 4.94
N MET A 105 -15.81 13.49 4.54
CA MET A 105 -16.95 14.40 4.36
C MET A 105 -17.49 14.97 5.67
N ALA A 106 -17.17 14.36 6.81
CA ALA A 106 -17.49 14.92 8.14
C ALA A 106 -16.50 16.02 8.59
N LEU A 107 -15.37 16.18 7.91
CA LEU A 107 -14.42 17.27 8.17
C LEU A 107 -14.94 18.60 7.57
N PRO A 108 -14.63 19.76 8.19
CA PRO A 108 -15.13 21.05 7.73
C PRO A 108 -14.86 21.35 6.25
N ASP A 109 -13.67 21.00 5.76
CA ASP A 109 -13.23 21.25 4.39
C ASP A 109 -13.25 19.98 3.51
N GLY A 110 -13.81 18.86 4.01
CA GLY A 110 -13.89 17.60 3.28
C GLY A 110 -12.54 17.17 2.72
N TYR A 111 -12.49 16.86 1.43
CA TYR A 111 -11.25 16.45 0.74
C TYR A 111 -10.18 17.55 0.67
N ASP A 112 -10.56 18.81 0.83
CA ASP A 112 -9.64 19.94 0.80
C ASP A 112 -9.05 20.25 2.19
N THR A 113 -9.40 19.45 3.20
CA THR A 113 -8.80 19.51 4.53
C THR A 113 -7.30 19.27 4.42
N VAL A 114 -6.52 20.27 4.87
CA VAL A 114 -5.06 20.18 4.95
C VAL A 114 -4.66 19.40 6.20
N ILE A 115 -3.94 18.32 6.02
CA ILE A 115 -3.41 17.50 7.12
C ILE A 115 -1.96 17.89 7.41
N GLY A 116 -1.59 17.85 8.70
CA GLY A 116 -0.24 18.13 9.14
C GLY A 116 0.75 17.06 8.68
N GLU A 117 2.03 17.30 8.87
CA GLU A 117 3.10 16.37 8.54
C GLU A 117 2.87 15.01 9.22
N GLY A 118 3.03 13.94 8.46
CA GLY A 118 2.74 12.57 8.91
C GLY A 118 1.27 12.32 9.27
N GLY A 119 0.34 13.20 8.85
CA GLY A 119 -1.09 13.06 9.17
C GLY A 119 -1.42 13.31 10.65
N SER A 120 -0.72 14.21 11.32
CA SER A 120 -0.80 14.44 12.78
C SER A 120 -2.20 14.74 13.31
N SER A 121 -3.12 15.18 12.47
CA SER A 121 -4.53 15.48 12.82
C SER A 121 -5.49 14.29 12.65
N LEU A 122 -5.01 13.14 12.17
CA LEU A 122 -5.83 11.96 11.88
C LEU A 122 -5.46 10.80 12.82
N SER A 123 -6.44 9.97 13.15
CA SER A 123 -6.23 8.70 13.85
C SER A 123 -5.41 7.71 13.01
N GLY A 124 -4.85 6.69 13.63
CA GLY A 124 -4.11 5.64 12.93
C GLY A 124 -4.95 4.93 11.85
N GLY A 125 -6.21 4.63 12.19
CA GLY A 125 -7.14 3.98 11.26
C GLY A 125 -7.54 4.85 10.07
N GLU A 126 -7.72 6.16 10.28
CA GLU A 126 -8.01 7.12 9.19
C GLU A 126 -6.83 7.25 8.23
N LYS A 127 -5.60 7.37 8.76
CA LYS A 127 -4.38 7.36 7.94
C LYS A 127 -4.26 6.11 7.10
N GLN A 128 -4.51 4.95 7.71
CA GLN A 128 -4.43 3.67 7.03
C GLN A 128 -5.42 3.59 5.87
N ARG A 129 -6.69 3.99 6.08
CA ARG A 129 -7.71 3.99 5.02
C ARG A 129 -7.37 4.97 3.88
N ILE A 130 -6.79 6.14 4.17
CA ILE A 130 -6.27 7.05 3.13
C ILE A 130 -5.14 6.40 2.33
N SER A 131 -4.22 5.69 3.00
CA SER A 131 -3.14 4.94 2.33
C SER A 131 -3.69 3.83 1.42
N ILE A 132 -4.73 3.13 1.87
CA ILE A 132 -5.42 2.12 1.06
C ILE A 132 -6.12 2.76 -0.14
N ALA A 133 -6.81 3.91 0.04
CA ALA A 133 -7.42 4.66 -1.07
C ALA A 133 -6.38 5.08 -2.13
N ARG A 134 -5.20 5.52 -1.70
CA ARG A 134 -4.06 5.80 -2.57
C ARG A 134 -3.65 4.57 -3.39
N ALA A 135 -3.56 3.41 -2.75
CA ALA A 135 -3.21 2.15 -3.41
C ALA A 135 -4.30 1.67 -4.38
N MET A 136 -5.59 1.85 -4.03
CA MET A 136 -6.73 1.55 -4.90
C MET A 136 -6.74 2.43 -6.14
N LEU A 137 -6.55 3.75 -5.96
CA LEU A 137 -6.53 4.71 -7.07
C LEU A 137 -5.40 4.43 -8.06
N LYS A 138 -4.27 3.93 -7.56
CA LYS A 138 -3.13 3.50 -8.39
C LYS A 138 -3.43 2.24 -9.20
N ASP A 139 -4.26 1.35 -8.68
CA ASP A 139 -4.72 0.10 -9.28
C ASP A 139 -3.61 -0.81 -9.83
N ALA A 140 -2.49 -0.93 -9.13
CA ALA A 140 -1.39 -1.80 -9.52
C ALA A 140 -1.76 -3.28 -9.40
N PRO A 141 -1.26 -4.17 -10.31
CA PRO A 141 -1.56 -5.61 -10.29
C PRO A 141 -0.91 -6.37 -9.13
N ILE A 142 0.12 -5.81 -8.50
CA ILE A 142 0.81 -6.39 -7.35
C ILE A 142 0.60 -5.49 -6.14
N VAL A 143 0.17 -6.05 -5.02
CA VAL A 143 -0.02 -5.32 -3.76
C VAL A 143 0.86 -5.95 -2.68
N ILE A 144 1.71 -5.13 -2.07
CA ILE A 144 2.52 -5.50 -0.91
C ILE A 144 1.88 -4.89 0.33
N LEU A 145 1.51 -5.74 1.29
CA LEU A 145 0.93 -5.36 2.58
C LEU A 145 1.93 -5.64 3.69
N ASP A 146 2.48 -4.58 4.28
CA ASP A 146 3.40 -4.67 5.43
C ASP A 146 2.62 -4.38 6.72
N GLU A 147 2.14 -5.45 7.39
CA GLU A 147 1.40 -5.40 8.67
C GLU A 147 0.26 -4.36 8.69
N ALA A 148 -0.49 -4.27 7.62
CA ALA A 148 -1.48 -3.21 7.39
C ALA A 148 -2.60 -3.11 8.45
N THR A 149 -2.73 -4.09 9.37
CA THR A 149 -3.75 -4.13 10.43
C THR A 149 -3.18 -4.09 11.85
N ALA A 150 -1.85 -3.96 12.02
CA ALA A 150 -1.25 -3.98 13.34
C ALA A 150 -1.54 -2.68 14.12
N SER A 151 -1.88 -2.82 15.41
CA SER A 151 -2.02 -1.70 16.36
C SER A 151 -3.17 -0.72 16.11
N ILE A 152 -4.29 -1.19 15.55
CA ILE A 152 -5.49 -0.40 15.28
C ILE A 152 -6.57 -0.76 16.31
N ASP A 153 -7.39 0.22 16.68
CA ASP A 153 -8.55 -0.03 17.56
C ASP A 153 -9.58 -0.93 16.86
N PRO A 154 -10.36 -1.74 17.62
CA PRO A 154 -11.26 -2.75 17.05
C PRO A 154 -12.33 -2.18 16.08
N GLU A 155 -12.77 -0.96 16.28
CA GLU A 155 -13.80 -0.32 15.44
C GLU A 155 -13.24 0.02 14.05
N ASN A 156 -12.02 0.54 14.01
CA ASN A 156 -11.33 0.83 12.74
C ASN A 156 -10.77 -0.43 12.07
N GLU A 157 -10.45 -1.47 12.83
CA GLU A 157 -9.92 -2.73 12.29
C GLU A 157 -10.86 -3.36 11.26
N HIS A 158 -12.16 -3.45 11.55
CA HIS A 158 -13.14 -4.00 10.61
C HIS A 158 -13.20 -3.22 9.29
N LEU A 159 -13.25 -1.89 9.34
CA LEU A 159 -13.28 -1.04 8.16
C LEU A 159 -12.00 -1.19 7.30
N ILE A 160 -10.86 -1.36 7.96
CA ILE A 160 -9.57 -1.56 7.27
C ILE A 160 -9.54 -2.95 6.62
N GLN A 161 -10.04 -3.99 7.29
CA GLN A 161 -10.11 -5.33 6.70
C GLN A 161 -11.02 -5.36 5.46
N GLU A 162 -12.18 -4.68 5.51
CA GLU A 162 -13.05 -4.52 4.34
C GLU A 162 -12.31 -3.80 3.19
N ALA A 163 -11.63 -2.70 3.49
CA ALA A 163 -10.86 -1.94 2.51
C ALA A 163 -9.71 -2.77 1.90
N ILE A 164 -8.98 -3.55 2.71
CA ILE A 164 -7.94 -4.46 2.23
C ILE A 164 -8.53 -5.55 1.36
N SER A 165 -9.67 -6.13 1.74
CA SER A 165 -10.36 -7.15 0.95
C SER A 165 -10.74 -6.61 -0.43
N ALA A 166 -11.26 -5.38 -0.51
CA ALA A 166 -11.57 -4.73 -1.79
C ALA A 166 -10.30 -4.46 -2.61
N LEU A 167 -9.23 -3.93 -1.98
CA LEU A 167 -7.95 -3.63 -2.64
C LEU A 167 -7.31 -4.87 -3.26
N THR A 168 -7.44 -6.02 -2.61
CA THR A 168 -6.72 -7.25 -2.98
C THR A 168 -7.45 -8.12 -4.00
N HIS A 169 -8.71 -7.81 -4.30
CA HIS A 169 -9.51 -8.60 -5.21
C HIS A 169 -8.89 -8.69 -6.61
N GLY A 170 -8.63 -9.91 -7.08
CA GLY A 170 -8.11 -10.18 -8.43
C GLY A 170 -6.64 -9.77 -8.65
N LYS A 171 -5.87 -9.56 -7.58
CA LYS A 171 -4.47 -9.12 -7.66
C LYS A 171 -3.49 -10.14 -7.09
N THR A 172 -2.22 -9.95 -7.36
CA THR A 172 -1.12 -10.71 -6.74
C THR A 172 -0.75 -10.03 -5.43
N ILE A 173 -0.86 -10.75 -4.32
CA ILE A 173 -0.69 -10.20 -2.98
C ILE A 173 0.55 -10.77 -2.32
N ILE A 174 1.38 -9.89 -1.76
CA ILE A 174 2.49 -10.23 -0.87
C ILE A 174 2.17 -9.60 0.48
N THR A 175 1.94 -10.41 1.49
CA THR A 175 1.65 -9.90 2.84
C THR A 175 2.74 -10.31 3.82
N ILE A 176 3.15 -9.38 4.67
CA ILE A 176 3.98 -9.66 5.84
C ILE A 176 3.04 -9.87 7.02
N ALA A 177 3.18 -11.02 7.68
CA ALA A 177 2.45 -11.33 8.89
C ALA A 177 3.44 -11.63 10.04
N HIS A 178 3.17 -11.07 11.22
CA HIS A 178 3.79 -11.49 12.47
C HIS A 178 2.94 -12.60 13.11
N ARG A 179 3.62 -13.59 13.67
CA ARG A 179 2.99 -14.59 14.54
C ARG A 179 3.00 -14.09 15.98
#